data_b0e50453ff1c32d113f6cf22bd2ab19e
#
_entry.id   b0e50453ff1c32d113f6cf22bd2ab19e
#
_cell.length_a   1.000
_cell.length_b   1.000
_cell.length_c   1.000
_cell.angle_alpha   90.00
_cell.angle_beta   90.00
_cell.angle_gamma   90.00
#
_symmetry.space_group_name_H-M   'P 1'
#
loop_
_entity.id
_entity.type
_entity.pdbx_description
1 polymer ?
#
loop_
_entity_poly.entity_id
_entity_poly.type
_entity_poly.pdbx_seq_one_letter_code
_entity_poly.pdbx_strand_id
1 'polypeptide(L)'
;VGSDMCIRDSMLFFYSKGAGLAADIALFTNLFFLFGVLASIGAVLTLPGIAGIVLTMGMSVDANVLIYERIQEELRAGKGLRLAIKEGYKQAYSAIIDGNVTTLLTGFILYYFGEGPIKGFATTLIIGIFTSLFCAIFITRIILDNASKKNDNVRFTTPFTANWLRDVHFPFLERRKVGYTVSGIITVVCLVSMFTRGFDKGI
;
A
#
# COMPACT_ATOMS: atom_id res chain seq x y z
N VAL A 1 7.97 15.93 -0.67
CA VAL A 1 9.33 15.64 -1.14
C VAL A 1 10.06 14.68 -0.19
N GLY A 2 10.03 14.86 1.15
CA GLY A 2 10.70 13.95 2.08
C GLY A 2 10.02 12.61 2.24
N SER A 3 8.70 12.55 2.22
CA SER A 3 7.90 11.33 2.38
C SER A 3 8.08 10.38 1.18
N ASP A 4 8.11 10.93 -0.04
CA ASP A 4 8.25 10.13 -1.26
C ASP A 4 9.64 9.52 -1.39
N MET A 5 10.69 10.25 -0.96
CA MET A 5 12.04 9.71 -0.89
C MET A 5 12.15 8.57 0.11
N CYS A 6 11.50 8.68 1.27
CA CYS A 6 11.53 7.63 2.29
C CYS A 6 10.83 6.35 1.82
N ILE A 7 9.70 6.46 1.11
CA ILE A 7 8.97 5.32 0.52
C ILE A 7 9.83 4.66 -0.56
N ARG A 8 10.39 5.45 -1.46
CA ARG A 8 11.28 4.96 -2.52
C ARG A 8 12.51 4.25 -1.97
N ASP A 9 13.18 4.88 -1.00
CA ASP A 9 14.39 4.32 -0.40
C ASP A 9 14.09 3.05 0.37
N SER A 10 12.94 2.95 1.05
CA SER A 10 12.50 1.72 1.70
C SER A 10 12.21 0.62 0.68
N MET A 11 11.54 0.92 -0.45
CA MET A 11 11.28 -0.06 -1.50
C MET A 11 12.56 -0.55 -2.17
N LEU A 12 13.53 0.33 -2.43
CA LEU A 12 14.84 -0.04 -2.97
C LEU A 12 15.67 -0.83 -1.95
N PHE A 13 15.48 -0.59 -0.65
CA PHE A 13 16.17 -1.30 0.41
C PHE A 13 15.62 -2.73 0.61
N PHE A 14 14.30 -2.88 0.63
CA PHE A 14 13.63 -4.17 0.86
C PHE A 14 13.63 -5.06 -0.39
N TYR A 15 13.47 -4.48 -1.57
CA TYR A 15 13.42 -5.21 -2.84
C TYR A 15 14.67 -4.94 -3.67
N SER A 16 15.03 -5.90 -4.52
CA SER A 16 16.20 -5.73 -5.40
C SER A 16 16.00 -4.57 -6.38
N LYS A 17 17.10 -4.00 -6.86
CA LYS A 17 17.11 -2.84 -7.77
C LYS A 17 16.11 -2.95 -8.94
N GLY A 18 15.88 -4.15 -9.47
CA GLY A 18 14.96 -4.36 -10.59
C GLY A 18 13.48 -4.23 -10.20
N ALA A 19 13.05 -4.87 -9.11
CA ALA A 19 11.68 -4.83 -8.63
C ALA A 19 11.36 -3.46 -7.98
N GLY A 20 12.32 -2.88 -7.25
CA GLY A 20 12.18 -1.54 -6.69
C GLY A 20 12.00 -0.46 -7.76
N LEU A 21 12.81 -0.47 -8.83
CA LEU A 21 12.64 0.43 -9.98
C LEU A 21 11.28 0.28 -10.66
N ALA A 22 10.76 -0.95 -10.78
CA ALA A 22 9.44 -1.16 -11.36
C ALA A 22 8.33 -0.55 -10.50
N ALA A 23 8.44 -0.64 -9.16
CA ALA A 23 7.52 0.00 -8.23
C ALA A 23 7.58 1.53 -8.31
N ASP A 24 8.79 2.09 -8.37
CA ASP A 24 8.99 3.54 -8.51
C ASP A 24 8.38 4.08 -9.81
N ILE A 25 8.63 3.41 -10.93
CA ILE A 25 8.04 3.80 -12.23
C ILE A 25 6.51 3.71 -12.16
N ALA A 26 5.96 2.67 -11.55
CA ALA A 26 4.51 2.53 -11.39
C ALA A 26 3.93 3.64 -10.49
N LEU A 27 4.64 4.04 -9.44
CA LEU A 27 4.24 5.12 -8.54
C LEU A 27 4.23 6.48 -9.27
N PHE A 28 5.29 6.79 -10.01
CA PHE A 28 5.35 8.02 -10.82
C PHE A 28 4.25 8.05 -11.89
N THR A 29 4.01 6.93 -12.55
CA THR A 29 2.94 6.81 -13.54
C THR A 29 1.57 6.99 -12.89
N ASN A 30 1.34 6.44 -11.69
CA ASN A 30 0.12 6.64 -10.94
C ASN A 30 -0.10 8.11 -10.58
N LEU A 31 0.94 8.78 -10.10
CA LEU A 31 0.87 10.20 -9.76
C LEU A 31 0.55 11.05 -11.00
N PHE A 32 1.18 10.74 -12.13
CA PHE A 32 0.91 11.42 -13.39
C PHE A 32 -0.54 11.23 -13.85
N PHE A 33 -1.08 10.01 -13.79
CA PHE A 33 -2.48 9.75 -14.11
C PHE A 33 -3.43 10.44 -13.15
N LEU A 34 -3.14 10.40 -11.86
CA LEU A 34 -3.96 11.06 -10.85
C LEU A 34 -4.09 12.57 -11.16
N PHE A 35 -2.97 13.26 -11.34
CA PHE A 35 -2.99 14.69 -11.68
C PHE A 35 -3.63 14.96 -13.04
N GLY A 36 -3.40 14.10 -14.02
CA GLY A 36 -4.01 14.22 -15.34
C GLY A 36 -5.54 14.12 -15.27
N VAL A 37 -6.08 13.16 -14.53
CA VAL A 37 -7.52 13.00 -14.34
C VAL A 37 -8.10 14.17 -13.53
N LEU A 38 -7.47 14.60 -12.44
CA LEU A 38 -7.91 15.73 -11.64
C LEU A 38 -7.96 17.03 -12.47
N ALA A 39 -6.94 17.28 -13.26
CA ALA A 39 -6.90 18.43 -14.17
C ALA A 39 -7.98 18.36 -15.26
N SER A 40 -8.23 17.18 -15.81
CA SER A 40 -9.25 16.95 -16.84
C SER A 40 -10.68 17.23 -16.34
N ILE A 41 -10.97 16.90 -15.08
CA ILE A 41 -12.28 17.12 -14.45
C ILE A 41 -12.41 18.57 -13.93
N GLY A 42 -11.31 19.34 -13.92
CA GLY A 42 -11.29 20.67 -13.32
C GLY A 42 -11.49 20.65 -11.80
N ALA A 43 -11.03 19.58 -11.14
CA ALA A 43 -11.19 19.43 -9.69
C ALA A 43 -10.37 20.48 -8.94
N VAL A 44 -11.04 21.18 -8.02
CA VAL A 44 -10.35 22.14 -7.14
C VAL A 44 -9.56 21.38 -6.08
N LEU A 45 -8.27 21.61 -6.06
CA LEU A 45 -7.37 21.00 -5.07
C LEU A 45 -7.59 21.70 -3.71
N THR A 46 -8.34 21.08 -2.83
CA THR A 46 -8.53 21.53 -1.44
C THR A 46 -7.44 20.98 -0.54
N LEU A 47 -7.20 21.58 0.62
CA LEU A 47 -6.23 21.08 1.60
C LEU A 47 -6.49 19.62 1.99
N PRO A 48 -7.73 19.16 2.30
CA PRO A 48 -8.04 17.75 2.48
C PRO A 48 -7.87 16.92 1.21
N GLY A 49 -8.07 17.51 0.02
CA GLY A 49 -7.80 16.83 -1.25
C GLY A 49 -6.33 16.44 -1.41
N ILE A 50 -5.40 17.31 -0.98
CA ILE A 50 -3.96 16.98 -0.96
C ILE A 50 -3.69 15.81 0.01
N ALA A 51 -4.33 15.79 1.18
CA ALA A 51 -4.22 14.65 2.10
C ALA A 51 -4.74 13.35 1.47
N GLY A 52 -5.81 13.42 0.68
CA GLY A 52 -6.32 12.28 -0.12
C GLY A 52 -5.30 11.77 -1.12
N ILE A 53 -4.57 12.65 -1.82
CA ILE A 53 -3.49 12.27 -2.74
C ILE A 53 -2.37 11.52 -2.00
N VAL A 54 -1.90 12.06 -0.88
CA VAL A 54 -0.83 11.42 -0.09
C VAL A 54 -1.27 10.04 0.42
N LEU A 55 -2.52 9.93 0.89
CA LEU A 55 -3.10 8.67 1.33
C LEU A 55 -3.14 7.64 0.20
N THR A 56 -3.61 8.02 -0.98
CA THR A 56 -3.70 7.10 -2.12
C THR A 56 -2.33 6.69 -2.66
N MET A 57 -1.32 7.55 -2.57
CA MET A 57 0.06 7.17 -2.87
C MET A 57 0.56 6.07 -1.93
N GLY A 58 0.31 6.18 -0.62
CA GLY A 58 0.63 5.12 0.34
C GLY A 58 -0.03 3.79 -0.01
N MET A 59 -1.33 3.81 -0.28
CA MET A 59 -2.08 2.59 -0.68
C MET A 59 -1.61 2.00 -2.02
N SER A 60 -1.13 2.83 -2.94
CA SER A 60 -0.57 2.35 -4.21
C SER A 60 0.73 1.56 -4.00
N VAL A 61 1.56 2.00 -3.07
CA VAL A 61 2.78 1.28 -2.68
C VAL A 61 2.42 -0.06 -2.04
N ASP A 62 1.44 -0.10 -1.14
CA ASP A 62 0.99 -1.32 -0.48
C ASP A 62 0.51 -2.38 -1.46
N ALA A 63 -0.20 -1.99 -2.52
CA ALA A 63 -0.61 -2.90 -3.58
C ALA A 63 0.59 -3.55 -4.28
N ASN A 64 1.63 -2.77 -4.59
CA ASN A 64 2.85 -3.29 -5.21
C ASN A 64 3.64 -4.22 -4.26
N VAL A 65 3.72 -3.87 -2.97
CA VAL A 65 4.33 -4.72 -1.93
C VAL A 65 3.64 -6.07 -1.86
N LEU A 66 2.30 -6.08 -1.80
CA LEU A 66 1.52 -7.31 -1.73
C LEU A 66 1.75 -8.21 -2.95
N ILE A 67 1.82 -7.63 -4.16
CA ILE A 67 2.13 -8.37 -5.38
C ILE A 67 3.53 -9.00 -5.29
N TYR A 68 4.54 -8.23 -4.86
CA TYR A 68 5.92 -8.70 -4.78
C TYR A 68 6.10 -9.79 -3.73
N GLU A 69 5.43 -9.67 -2.58
CA GLU A 69 5.43 -10.72 -1.55
C GLU A 69 4.85 -12.03 -2.08
N ARG A 70 3.72 -11.98 -2.80
CA ARG A 70 3.13 -13.17 -3.40
C ARG A 70 4.01 -13.79 -4.48
N ILE A 71 4.64 -12.99 -5.32
CA ILE A 71 5.60 -13.48 -6.32
C ILE A 71 6.79 -14.16 -5.62
N GLN A 72 7.29 -13.57 -4.54
CA GLN A 72 8.40 -14.09 -3.76
C GLN A 72 8.05 -15.43 -3.08
N GLU A 73 6.83 -15.55 -2.55
CA GLU A 73 6.32 -16.78 -1.97
C GLU A 73 6.31 -17.93 -3.00
N GLU A 74 5.83 -17.64 -4.21
CA GLU A 74 5.81 -18.59 -5.32
C GLU A 74 7.23 -18.97 -5.82
N LEU A 75 8.17 -18.02 -5.82
CA LEU A 75 9.57 -18.27 -6.13
C LEU A 75 10.23 -19.15 -5.06
N ARG A 76 9.92 -18.95 -3.78
CA ARG A 76 10.39 -19.79 -2.67
C ARG A 76 9.82 -21.21 -2.76
N ALA A 77 8.62 -21.38 -3.31
CA ALA A 77 8.03 -22.69 -3.61
C ALA A 77 8.71 -23.42 -4.77
N GLY A 78 9.76 -22.83 -5.39
CA GLY A 78 10.55 -23.45 -6.46
C GLY A 78 9.97 -23.27 -7.86
N LYS A 79 8.97 -22.40 -8.05
CA LYS A 79 8.41 -22.13 -9.38
C LYS A 79 9.35 -21.22 -10.20
N GLY A 80 9.39 -21.43 -11.52
CA GLY A 80 10.13 -20.56 -12.42
C GLY A 80 9.56 -19.14 -12.42
N LEU A 81 10.41 -18.13 -12.70
CA LEU A 81 10.10 -16.71 -12.58
C LEU A 81 8.78 -16.29 -13.27
N ARG A 82 8.55 -16.72 -14.50
CA ARG A 82 7.32 -16.38 -15.25
C ARG A 82 6.07 -16.97 -14.63
N LEU A 83 6.15 -18.20 -14.12
CA LEU A 83 5.03 -18.84 -13.45
C LEU A 83 4.76 -18.20 -12.10
N ALA A 84 5.81 -17.87 -11.34
CA ALA A 84 5.72 -17.16 -10.06
C ALA A 84 5.07 -15.78 -10.20
N ILE A 85 5.42 -15.01 -11.23
CA ILE A 85 4.76 -13.74 -11.53
C ILE A 85 3.28 -13.97 -11.82
N LYS A 86 2.92 -14.92 -12.68
CA LYS A 86 1.52 -15.18 -13.05
C LYS A 86 0.68 -15.61 -11.85
N GLU A 87 1.17 -16.56 -11.05
CA GLU A 87 0.45 -17.06 -9.87
C GLU A 87 0.42 -16.03 -8.73
N GLY A 88 1.52 -15.31 -8.50
CA GLY A 88 1.59 -14.24 -7.51
C GLY A 88 0.57 -13.13 -7.77
N TYR A 89 0.45 -12.67 -9.02
CA TYR A 89 -0.59 -11.72 -9.40
C TYR A 89 -2.00 -12.26 -9.18
N LYS A 90 -2.25 -13.53 -9.52
CA LYS A 90 -3.56 -14.14 -9.34
C LYS A 90 -3.97 -14.20 -7.88
N GLN A 91 -3.03 -14.50 -6.97
CA GLN A 91 -3.30 -14.55 -5.53
C GLN A 91 -3.43 -13.13 -4.93
N ALA A 92 -2.57 -12.21 -5.33
CA ALA A 92 -2.62 -10.82 -4.86
C ALA A 92 -3.88 -10.08 -5.30
N TYR A 93 -4.42 -10.40 -6.49
CA TYR A 93 -5.55 -9.68 -7.09
C TYR A 93 -6.77 -9.61 -6.17
N SER A 94 -7.19 -10.74 -5.60
CA SER A 94 -8.36 -10.78 -4.70
C SER A 94 -8.15 -9.88 -3.48
N ALA A 95 -6.99 -9.97 -2.82
CA ALA A 95 -6.69 -9.18 -1.63
C ALA A 95 -6.60 -7.67 -1.92
N ILE A 96 -6.05 -7.30 -3.09
CA ILE A 96 -5.96 -5.90 -3.51
C ILE A 96 -7.37 -5.33 -3.79
N ILE A 97 -8.22 -6.08 -4.48
CA ILE A 97 -9.59 -5.64 -4.76
C ILE A 97 -10.39 -5.51 -3.45
N ASP A 98 -10.36 -6.52 -2.59
CA ASP A 98 -11.11 -6.53 -1.33
C ASP A 98 -10.72 -5.35 -0.42
N GLY A 99 -9.42 -5.07 -0.28
CA GLY A 99 -8.92 -3.94 0.50
C GLY A 99 -9.31 -2.57 -0.06
N ASN A 100 -9.34 -2.44 -1.39
CA ASN A 100 -9.68 -1.17 -2.04
C ASN A 100 -11.19 -0.95 -2.15
N VAL A 101 -12.01 -1.99 -2.25
CA VAL A 101 -13.48 -1.88 -2.33
C VAL A 101 -14.05 -1.24 -1.05
N THR A 102 -13.57 -1.62 0.12
CA THR A 102 -14.02 -1.02 1.39
C THR A 102 -13.69 0.47 1.47
N THR A 103 -12.49 0.85 1.06
CA THR A 103 -12.06 2.26 1.03
C THR A 103 -12.81 3.05 -0.04
N LEU A 104 -13.08 2.44 -1.19
CA LEU A 104 -13.86 3.04 -2.27
C LEU A 104 -15.31 3.31 -1.83
N LEU A 105 -15.93 2.35 -1.11
CA LEU A 105 -17.26 2.52 -0.54
C LEU A 105 -17.31 3.72 0.42
N THR A 106 -16.30 3.83 1.30
CA THR A 106 -16.16 4.99 2.19
C THR A 106 -16.00 6.29 1.40
N GLY A 107 -15.20 6.28 0.34
CA GLY A 107 -15.04 7.42 -0.57
C GLY A 107 -16.37 7.86 -1.21
N PHE A 108 -17.19 6.93 -1.68
CA PHE A 108 -18.50 7.23 -2.24
C PHE A 108 -19.47 7.81 -1.20
N ILE A 109 -19.48 7.27 0.02
CA ILE A 109 -20.29 7.82 1.12
C ILE A 109 -19.87 9.26 1.42
N LEU A 110 -18.55 9.51 1.54
CA LEU A 110 -18.03 10.86 1.77
C LEU A 110 -18.30 11.81 0.59
N TYR A 111 -18.32 11.32 -0.63
CA TYR A 111 -18.64 12.13 -1.80
C TYR A 111 -20.12 12.52 -1.83
N TYR A 112 -21.02 11.62 -1.42
CA TYR A 112 -22.46 11.86 -1.43
C TYR A 112 -22.93 12.74 -0.28
N PHE A 113 -22.44 12.47 0.94
CA PHE A 113 -22.84 13.17 2.16
C PHE A 113 -21.90 14.32 2.55
N GLY A 114 -20.70 14.37 1.97
CA GLY A 114 -19.71 15.40 2.30
C GLY A 114 -20.02 16.73 1.61
N GLU A 115 -19.76 17.81 2.33
CA GLU A 115 -19.88 19.18 1.83
C GLU A 115 -18.51 19.87 1.81
N GLY A 116 -18.36 20.84 0.92
CA GLY A 116 -17.16 21.69 0.84
C GLY A 116 -15.84 20.91 0.73
N PRO A 117 -14.89 21.11 1.67
CA PRO A 117 -13.57 20.50 1.62
C PRO A 117 -13.58 18.96 1.68
N ILE A 118 -14.58 18.34 2.35
CA ILE A 118 -14.72 16.89 2.48
C ILE A 118 -15.02 16.26 1.13
N LYS A 119 -15.83 16.90 0.31
CA LYS A 119 -16.12 16.44 -1.06
C LYS A 119 -14.87 16.43 -1.94
N GLY A 120 -14.00 17.44 -1.78
CA GLY A 120 -12.69 17.48 -2.46
C GLY A 120 -11.80 16.31 -2.07
N PHE A 121 -11.72 15.98 -0.77
CA PHE A 121 -11.02 14.79 -0.28
C PHE A 121 -11.58 13.49 -0.88
N ALA A 122 -12.92 13.34 -0.84
CA ALA A 122 -13.57 12.15 -1.37
C ALA A 122 -13.32 11.97 -2.88
N THR A 123 -13.34 13.05 -3.66
CA THR A 123 -13.05 13.03 -5.09
C THR A 123 -11.63 12.55 -5.37
N THR A 124 -10.64 13.12 -4.68
CA THR A 124 -9.24 12.70 -4.85
C THR A 124 -8.99 11.27 -4.40
N LEU A 125 -9.67 10.83 -3.33
CA LEU A 125 -9.59 9.46 -2.83
C LEU A 125 -10.13 8.46 -3.85
N ILE A 126 -11.32 8.69 -4.40
CA ILE A 126 -11.95 7.80 -5.39
C ILE A 126 -11.08 7.70 -6.65
N ILE A 127 -10.67 8.83 -7.21
CA ILE A 127 -9.82 8.87 -8.41
C ILE A 127 -8.48 8.19 -8.13
N GLY A 128 -7.87 8.47 -6.98
CA GLY A 128 -6.61 7.89 -6.58
C GLY A 128 -6.66 6.37 -6.44
N ILE A 129 -7.73 5.80 -5.90
CA ILE A 129 -7.91 4.34 -5.83
C ILE A 129 -8.01 3.74 -7.23
N PHE A 130 -8.80 4.32 -8.14
CA PHE A 130 -8.91 3.81 -9.50
C PHE A 130 -7.58 3.88 -10.25
N THR A 131 -6.86 4.99 -10.17
CA THR A 131 -5.55 5.13 -10.84
C THR A 131 -4.51 4.21 -10.23
N SER A 132 -4.50 4.03 -8.90
CA SER A 132 -3.57 3.12 -8.22
C SER A 132 -3.82 1.66 -8.58
N LEU A 133 -5.08 1.22 -8.63
CA LEU A 133 -5.45 -0.13 -9.06
C LEU A 133 -5.03 -0.37 -10.52
N PHE A 134 -5.28 0.60 -11.39
CA PHE A 134 -4.86 0.50 -12.78
C PHE A 134 -3.33 0.36 -12.90
N CYS A 135 -2.57 1.20 -12.19
CA CYS A 135 -1.12 1.15 -12.23
C CYS A 135 -0.56 -0.14 -11.61
N ALA A 136 -1.07 -0.58 -10.47
CA ALA A 136 -0.60 -1.81 -9.82
C ALA A 136 -0.89 -3.06 -10.64
N ILE A 137 -2.08 -3.15 -11.24
CA ILE A 137 -2.51 -4.34 -11.98
C ILE A 137 -1.93 -4.38 -13.40
N PHE A 138 -1.96 -3.25 -14.11
CA PHE A 138 -1.56 -3.23 -15.54
C PHE A 138 -0.11 -2.77 -15.72
N ILE A 139 0.26 -1.61 -15.20
CA ILE A 139 1.57 -1.02 -15.47
C ILE A 139 2.69 -1.85 -14.82
N THR A 140 2.55 -2.17 -13.54
CA THR A 140 3.54 -2.99 -12.83
C THR A 140 3.69 -4.36 -13.49
N ARG A 141 2.58 -4.98 -13.92
CA ARG A 141 2.61 -6.27 -14.62
C ARG A 141 3.35 -6.20 -15.95
N ILE A 142 3.07 -5.18 -16.78
CA ILE A 142 3.75 -4.99 -18.07
C ILE A 142 5.26 -4.81 -17.86
N ILE A 143 5.66 -4.03 -16.85
CA ILE A 143 7.07 -3.81 -16.54
C ILE A 143 7.73 -5.12 -16.10
N LEU A 144 7.11 -5.88 -15.21
CA LEU A 144 7.65 -7.15 -14.73
C LEU A 144 7.70 -8.23 -15.81
N ASP A 145 6.66 -8.35 -16.63
CA ASP A 145 6.64 -9.28 -17.77
C ASP A 145 7.73 -8.94 -18.78
N ASN A 146 7.96 -7.66 -19.04
CA ASN A 146 9.01 -7.23 -19.97
C ASN A 146 10.42 -7.42 -19.37
N ALA A 147 10.59 -7.12 -18.08
CA ALA A 147 11.84 -7.38 -17.36
C ALA A 147 12.18 -8.88 -17.31
N SER A 148 11.18 -9.74 -17.09
CA SER A 148 11.33 -11.21 -17.09
C SER A 148 11.67 -11.79 -18.47
N LYS A 149 11.26 -11.13 -19.55
CA LYS A 149 11.65 -11.55 -20.93
C LYS A 149 13.11 -11.21 -21.24
N LYS A 150 13.63 -10.13 -20.68
CA LYS A 150 14.97 -9.60 -20.99
C LYS A 150 16.05 -10.20 -20.10
N ASN A 151 15.72 -10.58 -18.87
CA ASN A 151 16.64 -11.17 -17.89
C ASN A 151 15.91 -12.20 -17.03
N ASP A 152 16.34 -13.46 -17.10
CA ASP A 152 15.82 -14.54 -16.23
C ASP A 152 16.23 -14.38 -14.74
N ASN A 153 17.06 -13.37 -14.44
CA ASN A 153 17.65 -13.10 -13.11
C ASN A 153 17.04 -11.86 -12.41
N VAL A 154 15.77 -11.56 -12.60
CA VAL A 154 15.11 -10.54 -11.79
C VAL A 154 14.99 -11.08 -10.35
N ARG A 155 15.86 -10.59 -9.46
CA ARG A 155 15.80 -10.91 -8.03
C ARG A 155 14.78 -9.99 -7.38
N PHE A 156 13.82 -10.56 -6.65
CA PHE A 156 12.83 -9.81 -5.86
C PHE A 156 13.29 -9.55 -4.42
N THR A 157 14.38 -10.16 -3.99
CA THR A 157 14.95 -9.99 -2.65
C THR A 157 16.34 -9.45 -2.70
N THR A 158 16.69 -8.57 -1.79
CA THR A 158 18.08 -8.26 -1.46
C THR A 158 18.65 -9.37 -0.57
N PRO A 159 19.95 -9.70 -0.68
CA PRO A 159 20.57 -10.75 0.16
C PRO A 159 20.45 -10.47 1.66
N PHE A 160 20.20 -9.21 2.05
CA PHE A 160 20.02 -8.80 3.43
C PHE A 160 18.61 -9.14 3.96
N THR A 161 17.56 -8.96 3.16
CA THR A 161 16.17 -9.25 3.56
C THR A 161 15.76 -10.71 3.34
N ALA A 162 16.48 -11.46 2.50
CA ALA A 162 16.16 -12.85 2.22
C ALA A 162 16.19 -13.75 3.47
N ASN A 163 17.03 -13.43 4.46
CA ASN A 163 17.21 -14.24 5.67
C ASN A 163 16.73 -13.56 6.96
N TRP A 164 16.41 -12.25 6.94
CA TRP A 164 16.14 -11.50 8.17
C TRP A 164 14.87 -11.95 8.92
N LEU A 165 13.87 -12.42 8.21
CA LEU A 165 12.60 -12.91 8.79
C LEU A 165 12.48 -14.45 8.76
N ARG A 166 13.47 -15.16 8.20
CA ARG A 166 13.38 -16.60 7.99
C ARG A 166 13.53 -17.42 9.30
N ASP A 167 14.30 -16.92 10.25
CA ASP A 167 14.62 -17.62 11.50
C ASP A 167 13.96 -17.03 12.73
N VAL A 168 12.98 -16.14 12.56
CA VAL A 168 12.22 -15.60 13.70
C VAL A 168 11.17 -16.60 14.14
N HIS A 169 11.60 -17.65 14.81
CA HIS A 169 10.75 -18.54 15.59
C HIS A 169 10.35 -17.83 16.91
N PHE A 170 9.51 -16.80 16.80
CA PHE A 170 8.96 -16.19 17.99
C PHE A 170 7.76 -17.05 18.44
N PRO A 171 7.82 -17.71 19.63
CA PRO A 171 6.72 -18.53 20.11
C PRO A 171 5.56 -17.65 20.59
N PHE A 172 4.85 -17.02 19.64
CA PHE A 172 3.72 -16.13 19.92
C PHE A 172 2.63 -16.82 20.74
N LEU A 173 2.39 -18.11 20.46
CA LEU A 173 1.35 -18.90 21.14
C LEU A 173 1.71 -19.20 22.59
N GLU A 174 2.99 -19.38 22.92
CA GLU A 174 3.41 -19.64 24.31
C GLU A 174 3.38 -18.35 25.16
N ARG A 175 3.66 -17.18 24.56
CA ARG A 175 3.66 -15.87 25.23
C ARG A 175 2.34 -15.10 25.13
N ARG A 176 1.25 -15.74 24.72
CA ARG A 176 -0.08 -15.10 24.61
C ARG A 176 -0.52 -14.37 25.89
N LYS A 177 -0.17 -14.90 27.06
CA LYS A 177 -0.48 -14.26 28.37
C LYS A 177 0.15 -12.88 28.51
N VAL A 178 1.38 -12.71 28.05
CA VAL A 178 2.08 -11.41 28.06
C VAL A 178 1.38 -10.43 27.10
N GLY A 179 0.95 -10.88 25.93
CA GLY A 179 0.17 -10.07 24.99
C GLY A 179 -1.15 -9.57 25.60
N TYR A 180 -1.90 -10.45 26.25
CA TYR A 180 -3.15 -10.08 26.93
C TYR A 180 -2.92 -9.10 28.09
N THR A 181 -1.85 -9.29 28.88
CA THR A 181 -1.53 -8.38 29.99
C THR A 181 -1.16 -6.98 29.49
N VAL A 182 -0.28 -6.91 28.47
CA VAL A 182 0.12 -5.63 27.87
C VAL A 182 -1.08 -4.92 27.24
N SER A 183 -1.90 -5.62 26.46
CA SER A 183 -3.11 -5.06 25.85
C SER A 183 -4.10 -4.60 26.93
N GLY A 184 -4.30 -5.38 27.98
CA GLY A 184 -5.16 -5.01 29.10
C GLY A 184 -4.69 -3.74 29.82
N ILE A 185 -3.38 -3.64 30.10
CA ILE A 185 -2.81 -2.44 30.73
C ILE A 185 -3.00 -1.22 29.85
N ILE A 186 -2.71 -1.31 28.55
CA ILE A 186 -2.89 -0.20 27.59
C ILE A 186 -4.36 0.22 27.56
N THR A 187 -5.30 -0.74 27.49
CA THR A 187 -6.74 -0.44 27.47
C THR A 187 -7.19 0.27 28.74
N VAL A 188 -6.76 -0.21 29.91
CA VAL A 188 -7.08 0.43 31.20
C VAL A 188 -6.51 1.84 31.27
N VAL A 189 -5.24 2.03 30.87
CA VAL A 189 -4.62 3.37 30.84
C VAL A 189 -5.37 4.31 29.92
N CYS A 190 -5.78 3.86 28.73
CA CYS A 190 -6.59 4.67 27.80
C CYS A 190 -7.95 5.05 28.39
N LEU A 191 -8.65 4.09 29.01
CA LEU A 191 -9.94 4.36 29.66
C LEU A 191 -9.80 5.33 30.82
N VAL A 192 -8.83 5.12 31.72
CA VAL A 192 -8.56 6.03 32.85
C VAL A 192 -8.21 7.43 32.33
N SER A 193 -7.36 7.55 31.30
CA SER A 193 -7.01 8.83 30.70
C SER A 193 -8.24 9.54 30.11
N MET A 194 -9.13 8.80 29.45
CA MET A 194 -10.35 9.32 28.88
C MET A 194 -11.31 9.85 29.95
N PHE A 195 -11.43 9.15 31.10
CA PHE A 195 -12.28 9.61 32.22
C PHE A 195 -11.66 10.74 33.04
N THR A 196 -10.33 10.79 33.19
CA THR A 196 -9.66 11.81 34.02
C THR A 196 -9.39 13.10 33.29
N ARG A 197 -9.05 13.05 31.98
CA ARG A 197 -8.75 14.26 31.20
C ARG A 197 -9.93 14.77 30.38
N GLY A 198 -10.98 13.94 30.18
CA GLY A 198 -12.08 14.30 29.31
C GLY A 198 -11.64 14.50 27.83
N PHE A 199 -12.61 14.65 26.95
CA PHE A 199 -12.33 15.16 25.59
C PHE A 199 -12.34 16.69 25.67
N ASP A 200 -11.18 17.34 25.51
CA ASP A 200 -11.15 18.76 25.18
C ASP A 200 -11.88 18.94 23.86
N LYS A 201 -13.10 19.43 23.94
CA LYS A 201 -13.84 19.86 22.76
C LYS A 201 -13.13 21.11 22.27
N GLY A 202 -12.24 20.95 21.29
CA GLY A 202 -11.65 22.07 20.58
C GLY A 202 -12.77 22.95 20.04
N ILE A 203 -12.95 24.13 20.64
CA ILE A 203 -13.81 25.18 20.17
C ILE A 203 -13.07 25.95 19.09
#